data_3230740939f27026c74520a872fd9f43
#
_entry.id   3230740939f27026c74520a872fd9f43
#
_cell.length_a   1.000
_cell.length_b   1.000
_cell.length_c   1.000
_cell.angle_alpha   90.00
_cell.angle_beta   90.00
_cell.angle_gamma   90.00
#
_symmetry.space_group_name_H-M   'P 1'
#
loop_
_entity.id
_entity.type
_entity.pdbx_description
1 polymer ?
#
loop_
_entity_poly.entity_id
_entity_poly.type
_entity_poly.pdbx_seq_one_letter_code
_entity_poly.pdbx_strand_id
1 'polypeptide(L)'
;MKKLFKIYIFMMLAITINADDHADNSKSFPGLVSSEMFEMSDGMVMHVERRKTCNQGTVAKHFHPAAGTLVYVLDGKSQSKSTGDWKTYSNNEYWFEKSDWVHGGESDAPELGDVCSDLLVIRVAEPGKDHTVFID
;
A
#
# COMPACT_ATOMS: atom_id res chain seq x y z
N MET A 1 -58.24 -34.55 -5.26
CA MET A 1 -56.89 -34.37 -5.79
C MET A 1 -56.16 -33.33 -4.94
N LYS A 2 -55.25 -33.78 -4.03
CA LYS A 2 -54.52 -32.90 -3.15
C LYS A 2 -53.15 -32.57 -3.79
N LYS A 3 -52.92 -31.31 -4.18
CA LYS A 3 -51.63 -30.85 -4.68
C LYS A 3 -50.69 -30.60 -3.52
N LEU A 4 -49.63 -31.41 -3.38
CA LEU A 4 -48.55 -31.17 -2.48
C LEU A 4 -47.66 -30.02 -3.04
N PHE A 5 -47.57 -28.93 -2.32
CA PHE A 5 -46.63 -27.84 -2.57
C PHE A 5 -45.30 -28.22 -1.89
N LYS A 6 -44.28 -28.53 -2.70
CA LYS A 6 -42.91 -28.72 -2.18
C LYS A 6 -42.26 -27.34 -2.05
N ILE A 7 -42.10 -26.91 -0.79
CA ILE A 7 -41.31 -25.72 -0.47
C ILE A 7 -39.83 -26.14 -0.49
N TYR A 8 -39.05 -25.62 -1.45
CA TYR A 8 -37.60 -25.71 -1.45
C TYR A 8 -37.06 -24.56 -0.60
N ILE A 9 -36.59 -24.91 0.59
CA ILE A 9 -35.80 -23.95 1.42
C ILE A 9 -34.39 -23.89 0.86
N PHE A 10 -34.06 -22.76 0.20
CA PHE A 10 -32.72 -22.48 -0.25
C PHE A 10 -31.91 -21.99 0.96
N MET A 11 -31.08 -22.87 1.53
CA MET A 11 -30.19 -22.54 2.63
C MET A 11 -29.00 -21.80 2.04
N MET A 12 -29.00 -20.45 2.11
CA MET A 12 -27.82 -19.65 1.79
C MET A 12 -26.75 -19.88 2.86
N LEU A 13 -25.72 -20.62 2.48
CA LEU A 13 -24.52 -20.76 3.28
C LEU A 13 -23.73 -19.46 3.17
N ALA A 14 -23.80 -18.60 4.17
CA ALA A 14 -22.93 -17.43 4.29
C ALA A 14 -21.51 -17.92 4.58
N ILE A 15 -20.64 -17.91 3.58
CA ILE A 15 -19.21 -18.14 3.78
C ILE A 15 -18.65 -16.81 4.32
N THR A 16 -18.43 -16.76 5.63
CA THR A 16 -17.59 -15.72 6.24
C THR A 16 -16.15 -16.04 5.90
N ILE A 17 -15.60 -15.32 4.93
CA ILE A 17 -14.15 -15.32 4.67
C ILE A 17 -13.54 -14.50 5.82
N ASN A 18 -13.01 -15.19 6.82
CA ASN A 18 -12.09 -14.58 7.76
C ASN A 18 -10.80 -14.31 6.97
N ALA A 19 -10.56 -13.07 6.59
CA ALA A 19 -9.24 -12.63 6.20
C ALA A 19 -8.39 -12.68 7.49
N ASP A 20 -7.57 -13.71 7.62
CA ASP A 20 -6.52 -13.75 8.62
C ASP A 20 -5.50 -12.68 8.26
N ASP A 21 -5.63 -11.54 8.91
CA ASP A 21 -4.66 -10.45 8.90
C ASP A 21 -3.47 -10.90 9.76
N HIS A 22 -2.59 -11.71 9.21
CA HIS A 22 -1.27 -11.96 9.77
C HIS A 22 -0.34 -10.78 9.47
N ALA A 23 -0.72 -9.59 9.91
CA ALA A 23 0.18 -8.48 9.98
C ALA A 23 1.09 -8.67 11.19
N ASP A 24 2.37 -8.96 10.96
CA ASP A 24 3.41 -8.76 11.96
C ASP A 24 3.42 -7.26 12.33
N ASN A 25 2.81 -6.94 13.46
CA ASN A 25 2.59 -5.57 13.95
C ASN A 25 3.88 -4.87 14.42
N SER A 26 5.06 -5.47 14.25
CA SER A 26 6.32 -4.88 14.71
C SER A 26 6.91 -3.83 13.78
N LYS A 27 6.58 -3.88 12.48
CA LYS A 27 7.08 -2.95 11.48
C LYS A 27 5.95 -2.59 10.51
N SER A 28 5.11 -1.63 10.87
CA SER A 28 4.06 -1.16 9.98
C SER A 28 4.40 0.20 9.40
N PHE A 29 4.00 0.44 8.14
CA PHE A 29 4.01 1.79 7.58
C PHE A 29 2.97 2.63 8.31
N PRO A 30 3.37 3.72 8.97
CA PRO A 30 2.44 4.57 9.69
C PRO A 30 1.51 5.32 8.73
N GLY A 31 0.38 5.79 9.27
CA GLY A 31 -0.46 6.78 8.62
C GLY A 31 -1.40 6.26 7.53
N LEU A 32 -1.72 4.98 7.49
CA LEU A 32 -2.74 4.47 6.57
C LEU A 32 -4.10 5.13 6.85
N VAL A 33 -4.66 5.81 5.84
CA VAL A 33 -5.97 6.45 5.87
C VAL A 33 -7.02 5.60 5.19
N SER A 34 -6.68 5.05 4.01
CA SER A 34 -7.56 4.14 3.25
C SER A 34 -6.71 3.21 2.39
N SER A 35 -7.27 2.05 2.09
CA SER A 35 -6.70 1.06 1.18
C SER A 35 -7.81 0.43 0.34
N GLU A 36 -7.59 0.35 -0.97
CA GLU A 36 -8.48 -0.28 -1.92
C GLU A 36 -7.70 -1.18 -2.88
N MET A 37 -8.33 -2.25 -3.34
CA MET A 37 -7.75 -3.19 -4.30
C MET A 37 -8.65 -3.32 -5.52
N PHE A 38 -8.05 -3.35 -6.69
CA PHE A 38 -8.73 -3.50 -7.97
C PHE A 38 -8.11 -4.66 -8.76
N GLU A 39 -8.93 -5.64 -9.11
CA GLU A 39 -8.50 -6.70 -10.02
C GLU A 39 -8.31 -6.13 -11.43
N MET A 40 -7.20 -6.48 -12.06
CA MET A 40 -6.87 -6.08 -13.42
C MET A 40 -7.11 -7.23 -14.40
N SER A 41 -7.31 -6.90 -15.68
CA SER A 41 -7.66 -7.88 -16.72
C SER A 41 -6.59 -8.95 -16.98
N ASP A 42 -5.36 -8.71 -16.59
CA ASP A 42 -4.22 -9.63 -16.72
C ASP A 42 -4.00 -10.52 -15.48
N GLY A 43 -4.92 -10.44 -14.50
CA GLY A 43 -4.82 -11.17 -13.24
C GLY A 43 -3.91 -10.51 -12.20
N MET A 44 -3.36 -9.34 -12.50
CA MET A 44 -2.67 -8.52 -11.52
C MET A 44 -3.67 -7.79 -10.60
N VAL A 45 -3.18 -7.27 -9.50
CA VAL A 45 -3.97 -6.48 -8.55
C VAL A 45 -3.32 -5.11 -8.40
N MET A 46 -4.12 -4.07 -8.57
CA MET A 46 -3.71 -2.70 -8.26
C MET A 46 -4.14 -2.35 -6.84
N HIS A 47 -3.18 -2.03 -5.99
CA HIS A 47 -3.39 -1.53 -4.64
C HIS A 47 -3.27 -0.01 -4.64
N VAL A 48 -4.27 0.64 -4.08
CA VAL A 48 -4.31 2.11 -3.94
C VAL A 48 -4.45 2.44 -2.47
N GLU A 49 -3.44 3.08 -1.91
CA GLU A 49 -3.41 3.48 -0.50
C GLU A 49 -3.26 4.99 -0.38
N ARG A 50 -4.03 5.59 0.52
CA ARG A 50 -3.78 6.94 0.99
C ARG A 50 -3.11 6.88 2.36
N ARG A 51 -2.02 7.61 2.50
CA ARG A 51 -1.23 7.67 3.74
C ARG A 51 -0.98 9.11 4.14
N LYS A 52 -1.21 9.40 5.42
CA LYS A 52 -0.95 10.73 5.97
C LYS A 52 -0.08 10.62 7.21
N THR A 53 1.05 11.31 7.19
CA THR A 53 2.02 11.25 8.26
C THR A 53 2.63 12.63 8.50
N CYS A 54 2.94 12.93 9.75
CA CYS A 54 3.58 14.18 10.14
C CYS A 54 4.88 13.87 10.90
N ASN A 55 5.89 14.69 10.69
CA ASN A 55 7.18 14.62 11.42
C ASN A 55 7.80 13.22 11.36
N GLN A 56 7.82 12.63 10.17
CA GLN A 56 8.40 11.30 9.99
C GLN A 56 9.90 11.32 10.13
N GLY A 57 10.37 10.46 11.03
CA GLY A 57 11.71 9.93 10.96
C GLY A 57 11.91 9.04 9.72
N THR A 58 13.08 8.47 9.59
CA THR A 58 13.39 7.50 8.53
C THR A 58 12.45 6.29 8.62
N VAL A 59 11.79 5.97 7.51
CA VAL A 59 11.05 4.72 7.38
C VAL A 59 12.04 3.56 7.48
N ALA A 60 11.66 2.47 8.15
CA ALA A 60 12.49 1.28 8.25
C ALA A 60 12.87 0.75 6.85
N LYS A 61 14.05 0.16 6.74
CA LYS A 61 14.58 -0.38 5.48
C LYS A 61 13.65 -1.46 4.93
N HIS A 62 13.27 -1.33 3.66
CA HIS A 62 12.29 -2.22 3.04
C HIS A 62 12.38 -2.19 1.51
N PHE A 63 11.57 -3.03 0.87
CA PHE A 63 11.31 -3.00 -0.57
C PHE A 63 9.86 -3.38 -0.86
N HIS A 64 9.42 -3.14 -2.09
CA HIS A 64 8.09 -3.51 -2.57
C HIS A 64 8.21 -4.60 -3.64
N PRO A 65 7.72 -5.85 -3.38
CA PRO A 65 7.69 -6.92 -4.37
C PRO A 65 6.50 -6.73 -5.35
N ALA A 66 6.42 -5.52 -5.92
CA ALA A 66 5.44 -5.12 -6.90
C ALA A 66 6.13 -4.90 -8.25
N ALA A 67 5.39 -4.93 -9.36
CA ALA A 67 5.92 -4.56 -10.67
C ALA A 67 6.46 -3.11 -10.70
N GLY A 68 5.95 -2.28 -9.80
CA GLY A 68 6.41 -0.93 -9.51
C GLY A 68 5.46 -0.23 -8.56
N THR A 69 5.96 0.82 -7.93
CA THR A 69 5.19 1.65 -6.99
C THR A 69 5.25 3.10 -7.45
N LEU A 70 4.09 3.71 -7.68
CA LEU A 70 3.96 5.14 -7.88
C LEU A 70 3.56 5.79 -6.55
N VAL A 71 4.29 6.81 -6.14
CA VAL A 71 3.94 7.64 -4.98
C VAL A 71 3.68 9.06 -5.45
N TYR A 72 2.49 9.56 -5.18
CA TYR A 72 2.04 10.90 -5.55
C TYR A 72 1.77 11.73 -4.30
N VAL A 73 2.28 12.96 -4.25
CA VAL A 73 2.06 13.89 -3.14
C VAL A 73 0.76 14.64 -3.36
N LEU A 74 -0.25 14.30 -2.55
CA LEU A 74 -1.54 14.99 -2.54
C LEU A 74 -1.41 16.35 -1.84
N ASP A 75 -0.73 16.37 -0.70
CA ASP A 75 -0.49 17.58 0.07
C ASP A 75 0.80 17.47 0.90
N GLY A 76 1.45 18.61 1.14
CA GLY A 76 2.69 18.70 1.92
C GLY A 76 3.95 18.40 1.13
N LYS A 77 4.90 17.70 1.76
CA LYS A 77 6.19 17.36 1.14
C LYS A 77 6.62 15.97 1.55
N SER A 78 7.30 15.31 0.64
CA SER A 78 7.99 14.05 0.90
C SER A 78 9.30 14.02 0.13
N GLN A 79 10.11 12.98 0.33
CA GLN A 79 11.39 12.86 -0.37
C GLN A 79 11.68 11.41 -0.75
N SER A 80 12.42 11.24 -1.82
CA SER A 80 12.86 9.94 -2.28
C SER A 80 14.21 10.04 -2.98
N LYS A 81 14.97 8.95 -2.93
CA LYS A 81 16.25 8.75 -3.65
C LYS A 81 16.07 7.82 -4.87
N SER A 82 14.85 7.59 -5.31
CA SER A 82 14.52 6.64 -6.39
C SER A 82 15.18 6.95 -7.73
N THR A 83 15.64 8.19 -7.94
CA THR A 83 16.36 8.62 -9.15
C THR A 83 17.90 8.67 -8.99
N GLY A 84 18.43 8.20 -7.84
CA GLY A 84 19.84 8.19 -7.51
C GLY A 84 20.21 9.24 -6.45
N ASP A 85 19.76 10.47 -6.59
CA ASP A 85 19.98 11.56 -5.64
C ASP A 85 18.70 11.85 -4.85
N TRP A 86 18.85 12.42 -3.66
CA TRP A 86 17.73 12.88 -2.87
C TRP A 86 16.99 14.01 -3.59
N LYS A 87 15.69 13.83 -3.74
CA LYS A 87 14.79 14.85 -4.26
C LYS A 87 13.60 15.01 -3.35
N THR A 88 13.25 16.27 -3.04
CA THR A 88 12.02 16.63 -2.35
C THR A 88 10.92 16.80 -3.38
N TYR A 89 9.76 16.20 -3.09
CA TYR A 89 8.54 16.28 -3.88
C TYR A 89 7.48 17.03 -3.08
N SER A 90 6.79 17.94 -3.75
CA SER A 90 5.73 18.78 -3.21
C SER A 90 4.38 18.42 -3.82
N ASN A 91 3.32 19.15 -3.48
CA ASN A 91 1.97 18.95 -4.01
C ASN A 91 1.95 18.76 -5.52
N ASN A 92 1.25 17.72 -5.98
CA ASN A 92 1.10 17.34 -7.39
C ASN A 92 2.39 16.81 -8.05
N GLU A 93 3.46 16.56 -7.29
CA GLU A 93 4.63 15.87 -7.77
C GLU A 93 4.57 14.37 -7.38
N TYR A 94 5.35 13.55 -8.07
CA TYR A 94 5.39 12.11 -7.84
C TYR A 94 6.77 11.54 -8.15
N TRP A 95 7.00 10.32 -7.64
CA TRP A 95 8.13 9.50 -8.02
C TRP A 95 7.69 8.06 -8.26
N PHE A 96 8.58 7.30 -8.86
CA PHE A 96 8.40 5.89 -9.14
C PHE A 96 9.49 5.08 -8.45
N GLU A 97 9.07 4.00 -7.80
CA GLU A 97 9.94 3.02 -7.16
C GLU A 97 9.91 1.74 -7.99
N LYS A 98 11.09 1.31 -8.45
CA LYS A 98 11.22 0.06 -9.21
C LYS A 98 10.95 -1.12 -8.32
N SER A 99 10.54 -2.23 -8.92
CA SER A 99 10.44 -3.52 -8.26
C SER A 99 11.73 -3.83 -7.49
N ASP A 100 11.55 -4.35 -6.27
CA ASP A 100 12.64 -4.80 -5.40
C ASP A 100 13.72 -3.75 -5.07
N TRP A 101 13.45 -2.47 -5.33
CA TRP A 101 14.34 -1.41 -4.90
C TRP A 101 14.31 -1.25 -3.39
N VAL A 102 15.46 -1.55 -2.77
CA VAL A 102 15.63 -1.44 -1.32
C VAL A 102 15.86 0.02 -0.93
N HIS A 103 15.04 0.53 -0.02
CA HIS A 103 15.09 1.90 0.46
C HIS A 103 14.57 2.01 1.90
N GLY A 104 14.64 3.21 2.49
CA GLY A 104 14.37 3.41 3.91
C GLY A 104 15.61 3.09 4.78
N GLY A 105 15.65 3.67 5.96
CA GLY A 105 16.78 3.52 6.89
C GLY A 105 18.03 4.29 6.48
N GLU A 106 17.97 5.13 5.44
CA GLU A 106 19.10 5.95 5.03
C GLU A 106 19.41 7.03 6.07
N SER A 107 20.69 7.08 6.46
CA SER A 107 21.18 8.08 7.44
C SER A 107 21.52 9.43 6.80
N ASP A 108 21.55 9.49 5.46
CA ASP A 108 21.89 10.68 4.67
C ASP A 108 20.64 11.42 4.13
N ALA A 109 19.44 11.03 4.58
CA ALA A 109 18.21 11.69 4.17
C ALA A 109 18.19 13.15 4.66
N PRO A 110 17.92 14.13 3.77
CA PRO A 110 17.80 15.53 4.18
C PRO A 110 16.64 15.73 5.16
N GLU A 111 16.82 16.65 6.11
CA GLU A 111 15.74 17.03 7.00
C GLU A 111 14.67 17.83 6.24
N LEU A 112 13.42 17.39 6.33
CA LEU A 112 12.26 18.10 5.76
C LEU A 112 11.67 19.14 6.71
N GLY A 113 12.11 19.16 7.97
CA GLY A 113 11.53 19.98 9.02
C GLY A 113 10.16 19.48 9.50
N ASP A 114 9.40 20.34 10.17
CA ASP A 114 8.05 20.02 10.66
C ASP A 114 7.04 20.06 9.52
N VAL A 115 6.92 18.98 8.79
CA VAL A 115 5.98 18.86 7.67
C VAL A 115 5.11 17.60 7.81
N CYS A 116 3.91 17.70 7.27
CA CYS A 116 3.06 16.54 7.01
C CYS A 116 3.15 16.15 5.54
N SER A 117 2.98 14.88 5.27
CA SER A 117 2.81 14.33 3.91
C SER A 117 1.46 13.65 3.82
N ASP A 118 0.71 13.96 2.78
CA ASP A 118 -0.49 13.23 2.37
C ASP A 118 -0.20 12.61 1.00
N LEU A 119 -0.09 11.30 0.96
CA LEU A 119 0.43 10.55 -0.18
C LEU A 119 -0.63 9.61 -0.73
N LEU A 120 -0.70 9.51 -2.04
CA LEU A 120 -1.36 8.42 -2.74
C LEU A 120 -0.29 7.45 -3.24
N VAL A 121 -0.38 6.20 -2.79
CA VAL A 121 0.56 5.14 -3.14
C VAL A 121 -0.16 4.09 -3.97
N ILE A 122 0.31 3.86 -5.19
CA ILE A 122 -0.28 2.93 -6.14
C ILE A 122 0.74 1.86 -6.47
N ARG A 123 0.38 0.58 -6.22
CA ARG A 123 1.21 -0.59 -6.53
C ARG A 123 0.46 -1.55 -7.41
N VAL A 124 1.16 -2.13 -8.37
CA VAL A 124 0.65 -3.23 -9.19
C VAL A 124 1.46 -4.47 -8.85
N ALA A 125 0.80 -5.51 -8.37
CA ALA A 125 1.45 -6.73 -7.89
C ALA A 125 0.67 -7.99 -8.30
N GLU A 126 1.32 -9.14 -8.22
CA GLU A 126 0.64 -10.43 -8.30
C GLU A 126 -0.28 -10.61 -7.08
N PRO A 127 -1.42 -11.31 -7.22
CA PRO A 127 -2.30 -11.61 -6.11
C PRO A 127 -1.56 -12.34 -4.97
N GLY A 128 -1.84 -11.94 -3.73
CA GLY A 128 -1.28 -12.59 -2.53
C GLY A 128 0.19 -12.26 -2.24
N LYS A 129 0.80 -11.33 -2.97
CA LYS A 129 2.14 -10.81 -2.62
C LYS A 129 2.04 -9.76 -1.52
N ASP A 130 3.00 -9.79 -0.61
CA ASP A 130 3.16 -8.74 0.38
C ASP A 130 3.39 -7.38 -0.30
N HIS A 131 2.77 -6.34 0.21
CA HIS A 131 2.92 -4.99 -0.34
C HIS A 131 4.26 -4.37 0.01
N THR A 132 4.85 -4.80 1.11
CA THR A 132 6.10 -4.27 1.65
C THR A 132 6.80 -5.37 2.44
N VAL A 133 8.08 -5.56 2.16
CA VAL A 133 8.94 -6.48 2.87
C VAL A 133 10.00 -5.67 3.60
N PHE A 134 9.96 -5.70 4.93
CA PHE A 134 10.97 -5.09 5.77
C PHE A 134 12.20 -5.98 5.85
N ILE A 135 13.37 -5.37 5.84
CA ILE A 135 14.67 -6.06 5.97
C ILE A 135 15.46 -5.48 7.13
N ASP A 136 16.23 -6.34 7.78
CA ASP A 136 17.07 -5.97 8.93
C ASP A 136 18.38 -5.34 8.49
#